data_8e32d552b9a323eaf69ad02719b4b14e
#
_entry.id   8e32d552b9a323eaf69ad02719b4b14e
#
_cell.length_a   1.000
_cell.length_b   1.000
_cell.length_c   1.000
_cell.angle_alpha   90.00
_cell.angle_beta   90.00
_cell.angle_gamma   90.00
#
_symmetry.space_group_name_H-M   'P 1'
#
loop_
_entity.id
_entity.type
_entity.pdbx_description
1 polymer ?
#
loop_
_entity_poly.entity_id
_entity_poly.type
_entity_poly.pdbx_seq_one_letter_code
_entity_poly.pdbx_strand_id
1 'polypeptide(L)'
;MTFTPASGLYFVIRELFEKEGLSPETIFEVEEDGALAGMVAEGFGVGIVPDVPVIHTLPVKILNIENLHYRRYIYMGMMKKRYPSALVEQFRDYIYKHYRIYEVIQ
;
A
#
# COMPACT_ATOMS: atom_id res chain seq x y z
N MET A 1 -12.32 -9.09 -0.76
CA MET A 1 -11.66 -8.75 0.52
C MET A 1 -10.95 -7.41 0.39
N THR A 2 -10.97 -6.65 1.40
CA THR A 2 -10.35 -5.32 1.46
C THR A 2 -9.64 -5.12 2.80
N PHE A 3 -8.99 -3.97 2.96
CA PHE A 3 -8.37 -3.59 4.22
C PHE A 3 -9.36 -2.98 5.19
N THR A 4 -9.04 -3.03 6.48
CA THR A 4 -9.82 -2.34 7.51
C THR A 4 -9.72 -0.83 7.36
N PRO A 5 -10.70 -0.05 7.86
CA PRO A 5 -10.66 1.43 7.84
C PRO A 5 -9.42 2.04 8.50
N ALA A 6 -8.74 1.30 9.37
CA ALA A 6 -7.48 1.73 9.99
C ALA A 6 -6.30 1.76 9.00
N SER A 7 -6.40 1.06 7.87
CA SER A 7 -5.38 1.06 6.82
C SER A 7 -5.54 2.27 5.89
N GLY A 8 -4.43 2.92 5.56
CA GLY A 8 -4.43 3.98 4.55
C GLY A 8 -4.90 3.53 3.16
N LEU A 9 -4.78 2.25 2.86
CA LEU A 9 -5.23 1.66 1.60
C LEU A 9 -6.75 1.49 1.52
N TYR A 10 -7.46 1.46 2.62
CA TYR A 10 -8.91 1.34 2.63
C TYR A 10 -9.58 2.44 1.80
N PHE A 11 -9.24 3.68 2.09
CA PHE A 11 -9.82 4.83 1.38
C PHE A 11 -9.40 4.90 -0.08
N VAL A 12 -8.17 4.52 -0.38
CA VAL A 12 -7.65 4.48 -1.75
C VAL A 12 -8.43 3.48 -2.60
N ILE A 13 -8.60 2.26 -2.12
CA ILE A 13 -9.33 1.20 -2.83
C ILE A 13 -10.79 1.57 -2.99
N ARG A 14 -11.41 2.09 -1.94
CA ARG A 14 -12.78 2.56 -1.97
C ARG A 14 -12.99 3.65 -3.03
N GLU A 15 -12.10 4.63 -3.08
CA GLU A 15 -12.16 5.70 -4.08
C GLU A 15 -12.02 5.17 -5.51
N LEU A 16 -11.15 4.19 -5.74
CA LEU A 16 -11.00 3.55 -7.04
C LEU A 16 -12.29 2.90 -7.53
N PHE A 17 -13.01 2.21 -6.65
CA PHE A 17 -14.30 1.63 -6.99
C PHE A 17 -15.39 2.69 -7.20
N GLU A 18 -15.43 3.71 -6.36
CA GLU A 18 -16.40 4.80 -6.48
C GLU A 18 -16.28 5.55 -7.81
N LYS A 19 -15.06 5.77 -8.29
CA LYS A 19 -14.81 6.40 -9.60
C LYS A 19 -15.40 5.62 -10.77
N GLU A 20 -15.45 4.30 -10.65
CA GLU A 20 -16.01 3.41 -11.67
C GLU A 20 -17.50 3.12 -11.44
N GLY A 21 -18.12 3.73 -10.44
CA GLY A 21 -19.52 3.51 -10.10
C GLY A 21 -19.79 2.12 -9.55
N LEU A 22 -18.79 1.46 -8.98
CA LEU A 22 -18.88 0.11 -8.47
C LEU A 22 -18.94 0.08 -6.95
N SER A 23 -19.76 -0.81 -6.40
CA SER A 23 -19.86 -1.08 -4.96
C SER A 23 -19.67 -2.58 -4.71
N PRO A 24 -18.43 -3.05 -4.57
CA PRO A 24 -18.18 -4.46 -4.36
C PRO A 24 -18.66 -4.90 -2.97
N GLU A 25 -19.16 -6.12 -2.89
CA GLU A 25 -19.49 -6.76 -1.62
C GLU A 25 -18.19 -7.15 -0.90
N THR A 26 -18.00 -6.61 0.31
CA THR A 26 -16.85 -6.94 1.15
C THR A 26 -17.22 -8.07 2.09
N ILE A 27 -16.59 -9.23 1.90
CA ILE A 27 -16.81 -10.41 2.77
C ILE A 27 -15.86 -10.44 3.96
N PHE A 28 -14.63 -9.98 3.78
CA PHE A 28 -13.63 -9.93 4.85
C PHE A 28 -12.84 -8.63 4.81
N GLU A 29 -12.49 -8.13 5.98
CA GLU A 29 -11.55 -7.01 6.16
C GLU A 29 -10.31 -7.51 6.87
N VAL A 30 -9.13 -7.12 6.40
CA VAL A 30 -7.83 -7.51 6.95
C VAL A 30 -6.92 -6.31 7.12
N GLU A 31 -5.90 -6.43 7.96
CA GLU A 31 -4.95 -5.35 8.22
C GLU A 31 -3.66 -5.48 7.44
N GLU A 32 -3.26 -6.70 7.09
CA GLU A 32 -1.96 -7.01 6.49
C GLU A 32 -2.08 -7.54 5.06
N ASP A 33 -1.16 -7.10 4.19
CA ASP A 33 -1.10 -7.55 2.79
C ASP A 33 -0.96 -9.08 2.69
N GLY A 34 -0.08 -9.63 3.50
CA GLY A 34 0.16 -11.08 3.53
C GLY A 34 -1.05 -11.88 4.01
N ALA A 35 -1.80 -11.36 4.96
CA ALA A 35 -3.01 -11.99 5.46
C ALA A 35 -4.10 -12.02 4.37
N LEU A 36 -4.28 -10.91 3.68
CA LEU A 36 -5.25 -10.85 2.57
C LEU A 36 -4.86 -11.82 1.45
N ALA A 37 -3.61 -11.80 1.02
CA ALA A 37 -3.11 -12.68 -0.03
C ALA A 37 -3.18 -14.15 0.38
N GLY A 38 -2.91 -14.48 1.65
CA GLY A 38 -3.07 -15.83 2.18
C GLY A 38 -4.50 -16.33 2.13
N MET A 39 -5.48 -15.47 2.45
CA MET A 39 -6.89 -15.81 2.34
C MET A 39 -7.33 -16.03 0.89
N VAL A 40 -6.81 -15.25 -0.04
CA VAL A 40 -7.03 -15.46 -1.48
C VAL A 40 -6.46 -16.81 -1.92
N ALA A 41 -5.25 -17.14 -1.46
CA ALA A 41 -4.61 -18.44 -1.76
C ALA A 41 -5.44 -19.63 -1.27
N GLU A 42 -6.16 -19.50 -0.17
CA GLU A 42 -7.06 -20.52 0.38
C GLU A 42 -8.47 -20.50 -0.26
N GLY A 43 -8.70 -19.67 -1.26
CA GLY A 43 -9.95 -19.64 -2.00
C GLY A 43 -11.09 -18.87 -1.36
N PHE A 44 -10.82 -17.98 -0.41
CA PHE A 44 -11.86 -17.20 0.27
C PHE A 44 -12.45 -16.08 -0.60
N GLY A 45 -11.80 -15.72 -1.69
CA GLY A 45 -12.32 -14.69 -2.58
C GLY A 45 -11.24 -13.98 -3.38
N VAL A 46 -11.53 -12.76 -3.77
CA VAL A 46 -10.65 -11.87 -4.54
C VAL A 46 -10.25 -10.70 -3.67
N GLY A 47 -9.03 -10.22 -3.80
CA GLY A 47 -8.53 -9.07 -3.06
C GLY A 47 -7.76 -8.09 -3.93
N ILE A 48 -7.74 -6.85 -3.53
CA ILE A 48 -6.89 -5.81 -4.11
C ILE A 48 -5.81 -5.47 -3.09
N VAL A 49 -4.57 -5.62 -3.50
CA VAL A 49 -3.39 -5.39 -2.66
C VAL A 49 -2.35 -4.62 -3.46
N PRO A 50 -1.43 -3.90 -2.78
CA PRO A 50 -0.26 -3.37 -3.44
C PRO A 50 0.60 -4.51 -4.01
N ASP A 51 1.34 -4.23 -5.05
CA ASP A 51 2.31 -5.17 -5.59
C ASP A 51 3.55 -5.21 -4.68
N VAL A 52 3.50 -6.10 -3.70
CA VAL A 52 4.59 -6.33 -2.73
C VAL A 52 5.17 -7.74 -2.91
N PRO A 53 6.46 -7.94 -2.57
CA PRO A 53 7.12 -9.23 -2.86
C PRO A 53 6.41 -10.44 -2.28
N VAL A 54 5.76 -10.34 -1.15
CA VAL A 54 5.11 -11.48 -0.48
C VAL A 54 4.00 -12.12 -1.32
N ILE A 55 3.27 -11.34 -2.11
CA ILE A 55 2.17 -11.90 -2.92
C ILE A 55 2.69 -12.81 -4.04
N HIS A 56 3.92 -12.60 -4.50
CA HIS A 56 4.54 -13.42 -5.54
C HIS A 56 5.05 -14.76 -5.01
N THR A 57 5.09 -14.95 -3.71
CA THR A 57 5.50 -16.22 -3.06
C THR A 57 4.33 -17.14 -2.77
N LEU A 58 3.10 -16.70 -2.96
CA LEU A 58 1.88 -17.43 -2.64
C LEU A 58 1.23 -18.01 -3.90
N PRO A 59 0.47 -19.11 -3.78
CA PRO A 59 -0.23 -19.73 -4.91
C PRO A 59 -1.49 -18.92 -5.28
N VAL A 60 -1.30 -17.70 -5.73
CA VAL A 60 -2.37 -16.79 -6.17
C VAL A 60 -2.16 -16.41 -7.63
N LYS A 61 -3.26 -16.14 -8.32
CA LYS A 61 -3.21 -15.57 -9.66
C LYS A 61 -3.30 -14.06 -9.56
N ILE A 62 -2.29 -13.37 -10.08
CA ILE A 62 -2.25 -11.93 -10.12
C ILE A 62 -2.88 -11.45 -11.43
N LEU A 63 -3.89 -10.60 -11.30
CA LEU A 63 -4.62 -10.03 -12.42
C LEU A 63 -4.32 -8.54 -12.52
N ASN A 64 -4.15 -8.06 -13.74
CA ASN A 64 -4.03 -6.64 -14.00
C ASN A 64 -5.43 -6.00 -14.07
N ILE A 65 -5.56 -4.83 -13.50
CA ILE A 65 -6.79 -4.05 -13.57
C ILE A 65 -6.70 -3.13 -14.78
N GLU A 66 -7.65 -3.27 -15.72
CA GLU A 66 -7.73 -2.41 -16.90
C GLU A 66 -8.04 -0.96 -16.50
N ASN A 67 -7.45 -0.02 -17.23
CA ASN A 67 -7.70 1.43 -17.05
C ASN A 67 -7.37 1.97 -15.65
N LEU A 68 -6.58 1.24 -14.88
CA LEU A 68 -6.13 1.71 -13.57
C LEU A 68 -4.80 2.46 -13.69
N HIS A 69 -4.83 3.76 -13.44
CA HIS A 69 -3.65 4.62 -13.38
C HIS A 69 -3.48 5.13 -11.95
N TYR A 70 -2.85 4.33 -11.12
CA TYR A 70 -2.59 4.69 -9.72
C TYR A 70 -1.13 4.45 -9.37
N ARG A 71 -0.49 5.46 -8.76
CA ARG A 71 0.84 5.34 -8.17
C ARG A 71 0.77 5.55 -6.67
N ARG A 72 1.37 4.64 -5.94
CA ARG A 72 1.53 4.77 -4.51
C ARG A 72 2.86 5.43 -4.18
N TYR A 73 2.82 6.41 -3.28
CA TYR A 73 4.01 7.08 -2.77
C TYR A 73 4.21 6.77 -1.30
N ILE A 74 5.46 6.59 -0.92
CA ILE A 74 5.86 6.49 0.48
C ILE A 74 6.56 7.80 0.82
N TYR A 75 6.17 8.41 1.93
CA TYR A 75 6.70 9.70 2.36
C TYR A 75 7.62 9.53 3.57
N MET A 76 8.73 10.26 3.57
CA MET A 76 9.59 10.41 4.72
C MET A 76 9.35 11.78 5.32
N GLY A 77 8.83 11.83 6.54
CA GLY A 77 8.56 13.05 7.27
C GLY A 77 9.57 13.27 8.39
N MET A 78 9.96 14.51 8.62
CA MET A 78 10.81 14.93 9.74
C MET A 78 10.28 16.21 10.37
N MET A 79 10.49 16.36 11.67
CA MET A 79 10.09 17.58 12.38
C MET A 79 11.05 18.73 12.03
N LYS A 80 10.51 19.87 11.61
CA LYS A 80 11.30 21.06 11.20
C LYS A 80 12.17 21.64 12.29
N LYS A 81 11.69 21.63 13.55
CA LYS A 81 12.31 22.34 14.69
C LYS A 81 13.14 21.42 15.59
N ARG A 82 13.38 20.20 15.20
CA ARG A 82 14.09 19.24 16.01
C ARG A 82 15.37 18.79 15.31
N TYR A 83 16.48 18.87 16.02
CA TYR A 83 17.73 18.32 15.52
C TYR A 83 17.68 16.79 15.55
N PRO A 84 17.86 16.10 14.43
CA PRO A 84 17.85 14.66 14.40
C PRO A 84 19.10 14.10 15.11
N SER A 85 18.97 12.91 15.71
CA SER A 85 20.12 12.17 16.22
C SER A 85 21.03 11.70 15.06
N ALA A 86 22.26 11.31 15.37
CA ALA A 86 23.19 10.80 14.38
C ALA A 86 22.63 9.58 13.63
N LEU A 87 21.89 8.69 14.30
CA LEU A 87 21.25 7.53 13.66
C LEU A 87 20.14 7.94 12.69
N VAL A 88 19.35 8.92 13.04
CA VAL A 88 18.29 9.45 12.17
C VAL A 88 18.89 10.10 10.93
N GLU A 89 19.97 10.88 11.10
CA GLU A 89 20.70 11.48 9.97
C GLU A 89 21.30 10.42 9.04
N GLN A 90 21.90 9.36 9.59
CA GLN A 90 22.41 8.25 8.79
C GLN A 90 21.32 7.54 7.99
N PHE A 91 20.17 7.29 8.60
CA PHE A 91 19.03 6.70 7.92
C PHE A 91 18.51 7.60 6.79
N ARG A 92 18.32 8.88 7.07
CA ARG A 92 17.92 9.87 6.08
C ARG A 92 18.89 9.91 4.90
N ASP A 93 20.19 9.99 5.17
CA ASP A 93 21.22 10.07 4.14
C ASP A 93 21.29 8.79 3.31
N TYR A 94 21.06 7.62 3.94
CA TYR A 94 20.95 6.36 3.23
C TYR A 94 19.76 6.37 2.24
N ILE A 95 18.60 6.85 2.66
CA ILE A 95 17.43 6.96 1.81
C ILE A 95 17.67 7.91 0.64
N TYR A 96 18.25 9.08 0.89
CA TYR A 96 18.62 10.04 -0.17
C TYR A 96 19.60 9.46 -1.18
N LYS A 97 20.53 8.63 -0.74
CA LYS A 97 21.56 8.05 -1.59
C LYS A 97 21.02 6.91 -2.46
N HIS A 98 20.11 6.09 -1.95
CA HIS A 98 19.67 4.84 -2.58
C HIS A 98 18.31 4.89 -3.27
N TYR A 99 17.52 5.94 -3.03
CA TYR A 99 16.19 6.10 -3.59
C TYR A 99 16.02 7.44 -4.28
N ARG A 100 15.20 7.45 -5.32
CA ARG A 100 14.83 8.69 -5.99
C ARG A 100 13.85 9.46 -5.10
N ILE A 101 14.23 10.69 -4.72
CA ILE A 101 13.46 11.54 -3.82
C ILE A 101 12.79 12.66 -4.61
N TYR A 102 11.51 12.86 -4.33
CA TYR A 102 10.75 14.04 -4.74
C TYR A 102 10.47 14.87 -3.48
N GLU A 103 10.92 16.11 -3.45
CA GLU A 103 10.64 16.98 -2.30
C GLU A 103 9.19 17.47 -2.32
N VAL A 104 8.54 17.33 -1.14
CA VAL A 104 7.25 17.95 -0.86
C VAL A 104 7.48 18.94 0.27
N ILE A 105 7.40 20.23 -0.06
CA ILE A 105 7.54 21.31 0.92
C ILE A 105 6.13 21.73 1.36
N GLN A 106 5.88 21.60 2.65
CA GLN A 106 4.65 22.08 3.28
C GLN A 106 4.90 23.31 4.12
#